data_7b67167df8ac7c7dc9fe1f92be83e035
#
_entry.id   7b67167df8ac7c7dc9fe1f92be83e035
#
_cell.length_a   1.000
_cell.length_b   1.000
_cell.length_c   1.000
_cell.angle_alpha   90.00
_cell.angle_beta   90.00
_cell.angle_gamma   90.00
#
_symmetry.space_group_name_H-M   'P 1'
#
loop_
_entity.id
_entity.type
_entity.pdbx_description
1 polymer ?
#
loop_
_entity_poly.entity_id
_entity_poly.type
_entity_poly.pdbx_seq_one_letter_code
_entity_poly.pdbx_strand_id
1 'polypeptide(L)'
;LLDQTFSAGSLRKISEREKRRGRVRDLDFFDTVKVKTEELKQAIRETKEFRHLHPKKYSDEEQAEFNHLKERREDKRRERDDTLLRELEDVSSQINRKGFEVSFTQEDGPGGKKVYTIDQELPDQFYAIKKLESNLASLYRLKPANRDEVMKQLIGMISDGFNYHVLRTDISGFFESIPHDRILKKLKDDRLLSQKSLGIISGILFRYARLSGTPGIGVPRGLGISSYLSELYMREFDQRIKMLGEVVFYSRYVDDIVILFAPLPGADVRVKRPKIRNYLSDISLTMNETAQKTKESPVDNQGFPDAKNAWNFEYLGYRIDFRSGLSVSMSRKRFARYRNRLSACFQRYESQRSKNHKKAYRLLIKRVRFLTSNTQLTHNKSNAYVGIYFNNMHLTDQKDLIALDRILSANVGRLSSPSLRAKLSTYSFVNGFNQRTFRRFHKKGEFTEIVEAWKYEE
;
A
#
# COMPACT_ATOMS: atom_id res chain seq x y z
N LEU A 1 -18.53 23.94 -3.65
CA LEU A 1 -17.27 23.91 -4.39
C LEU A 1 -16.17 23.30 -3.53
N LEU A 2 -15.33 22.46 -4.11
CA LEU A 2 -14.19 21.89 -3.40
C LEU A 2 -13.13 22.97 -3.15
N ASP A 3 -12.70 23.13 -1.90
CA ASP A 3 -11.57 23.98 -1.56
C ASP A 3 -10.26 23.37 -2.07
N GLN A 4 -9.69 23.97 -3.12
CA GLN A 4 -8.42 23.53 -3.73
C GLN A 4 -7.22 24.36 -3.23
N THR A 5 -7.43 25.32 -2.35
CA THR A 5 -6.38 26.22 -1.89
C THR A 5 -5.36 25.49 -1.02
N PHE A 6 -4.16 26.03 -0.97
CA PHE A 6 -3.10 25.60 -0.04
C PHE A 6 -3.10 26.48 1.22
N SER A 7 -4.28 26.94 1.68
CA SER A 7 -4.45 27.72 2.91
C SER A 7 -4.19 26.84 4.15
N ALA A 8 -3.80 27.46 5.26
CA ALA A 8 -3.58 26.79 6.54
C ALA A 8 -4.77 25.91 6.98
N GLY A 9 -6.00 26.45 6.83
CA GLY A 9 -7.22 25.69 7.13
C GLY A 9 -7.42 24.46 6.24
N SER A 10 -7.03 24.55 4.96
CA SER A 10 -7.06 23.44 4.03
C SER A 10 -5.98 22.39 4.37
N LEU A 11 -4.77 22.82 4.74
CA LEU A 11 -3.66 21.94 5.18
C LEU A 11 -3.98 21.27 6.52
N ARG A 12 -4.67 21.96 7.44
CA ARG A 12 -5.17 21.36 8.68
C ARG A 12 -6.08 20.14 8.40
N LYS A 13 -7.00 20.27 7.43
CA LYS A 13 -7.85 19.13 7.02
C LYS A 13 -7.02 17.93 6.50
N ILE A 14 -5.90 18.23 5.81
CA ILE A 14 -4.96 17.18 5.38
C ILE A 14 -4.30 16.50 6.60
N SER A 15 -3.77 17.29 7.54
CA SER A 15 -3.19 16.79 8.80
C SER A 15 -4.17 15.89 9.55
N GLU A 16 -5.40 16.33 9.76
CA GLU A 16 -6.44 15.54 10.42
C GLU A 16 -6.77 14.24 9.68
N ARG A 17 -6.79 14.25 8.35
CA ARG A 17 -7.02 13.06 7.53
C ARG A 17 -5.86 12.06 7.66
N GLU A 18 -4.63 12.52 7.58
CA GLU A 18 -3.45 11.66 7.75
C GLU A 18 -3.37 11.11 9.17
N LYS A 19 -3.72 11.88 10.18
CA LYS A 19 -3.81 11.45 11.58
C LYS A 19 -4.85 10.34 11.77
N ARG A 20 -6.04 10.46 11.18
CA ARG A 20 -7.06 9.40 11.18
C ARG A 20 -6.57 8.11 10.51
N ARG A 21 -5.66 8.22 9.55
CA ARG A 21 -4.98 7.09 8.90
C ARG A 21 -3.78 6.56 9.68
N GLY A 22 -3.56 7.03 10.91
CA GLY A 22 -2.43 6.60 11.75
C GLY A 22 -1.07 7.17 11.32
N ARG A 23 -1.06 8.30 10.61
CA ARG A 23 0.16 9.01 10.18
C ARG A 23 0.18 10.39 10.84
N VAL A 24 0.84 10.50 11.97
CA VAL A 24 0.93 11.76 12.73
C VAL A 24 2.28 12.43 12.43
N ARG A 25 2.34 13.18 11.33
CA ARG A 25 3.57 13.84 10.88
C ARG A 25 3.79 15.21 11.53
N ASP A 26 2.73 15.85 12.04
CA ASP A 26 2.83 17.18 12.67
C ASP A 26 3.85 17.20 13.82
N LEU A 27 3.94 16.08 14.56
CA LEU A 27 4.89 15.95 15.68
C LEU A 27 6.34 15.71 15.23
N ASP A 28 6.52 15.27 13.97
CA ASP A 28 7.84 15.11 13.37
C ASP A 28 8.31 16.45 12.76
N PHE A 29 7.37 17.27 12.26
CA PHE A 29 7.66 18.55 11.59
C PHE A 29 7.80 19.74 12.54
N PHE A 30 6.97 19.80 13.61
CA PHE A 30 6.81 21.00 14.43
C PHE A 30 7.09 20.67 15.92
N ASP A 31 8.26 21.05 16.40
CA ASP A 31 8.62 20.84 17.81
C ASP A 31 7.70 21.62 18.77
N THR A 32 7.23 22.81 18.34
CA THR A 32 6.25 23.62 19.09
C THR A 32 4.95 22.85 19.32
N VAL A 33 4.41 22.21 18.25
CA VAL A 33 3.19 21.38 18.32
C VAL A 33 3.43 20.13 19.16
N LYS A 34 4.62 19.56 19.11
CA LYS A 34 5.00 18.40 19.93
C LYS A 34 4.98 18.74 21.42
N VAL A 35 5.56 19.87 21.85
CA VAL A 35 5.51 20.36 23.22
C VAL A 35 4.06 20.52 23.69
N LYS A 36 3.24 21.25 22.92
CA LYS A 36 1.82 21.48 23.26
C LYS A 36 1.01 20.16 23.26
N THR A 37 1.39 19.20 22.47
CA THR A 37 0.77 17.85 22.48
C THR A 37 1.11 17.09 23.77
N GLU A 38 2.32 17.19 24.30
CA GLU A 38 2.68 16.57 25.57
C GLU A 38 1.96 17.25 26.76
N GLU A 39 1.83 18.60 26.77
CA GLU A 39 1.02 19.30 27.76
C GLU A 39 -0.44 18.83 27.74
N LEU A 40 -1.03 18.70 26.57
CA LEU A 40 -2.40 18.16 26.40
C LEU A 40 -2.51 16.71 26.90
N LYS A 41 -1.53 15.84 26.60
CA LYS A 41 -1.51 14.46 27.08
C LYS A 41 -1.42 14.41 28.60
N GLN A 42 -0.68 15.32 29.23
CA GLN A 42 -0.60 15.43 30.67
C GLN A 42 -1.97 15.80 31.26
N ALA A 43 -2.64 16.83 30.75
CA ALA A 43 -3.98 17.22 31.20
C ALA A 43 -5.02 16.09 31.00
N ILE A 44 -4.89 15.30 29.94
CA ILE A 44 -5.73 14.10 29.71
C ILE A 44 -5.45 13.03 30.77
N ARG A 45 -4.19 12.80 31.15
CA ARG A 45 -3.83 11.84 32.21
C ARG A 45 -4.41 12.26 33.54
N GLU A 46 -4.22 13.51 33.94
CA GLU A 46 -4.77 14.07 35.18
C GLU A 46 -6.29 13.90 35.24
N THR A 47 -7.01 14.24 34.18
CA THR A 47 -8.47 14.04 34.10
C THR A 47 -8.88 12.56 34.21
N LYS A 48 -8.07 11.63 33.68
CA LYS A 48 -8.36 10.18 33.79
C LYS A 48 -8.05 9.62 35.15
N GLU A 49 -6.95 10.06 35.77
CA GLU A 49 -6.55 9.69 37.14
C GLU A 49 -7.62 10.13 38.14
N PHE A 50 -8.09 11.39 38.01
CA PHE A 50 -9.20 11.88 38.82
C PHE A 50 -10.44 10.95 38.73
N ARG A 51 -10.86 10.57 37.53
CA ARG A 51 -12.00 9.64 37.34
C ARG A 51 -11.74 8.25 37.93
N HIS A 52 -10.50 7.81 37.93
CA HIS A 52 -10.13 6.50 38.48
C HIS A 52 -10.15 6.51 40.03
N LEU A 53 -9.73 7.61 40.61
CA LEU A 53 -9.71 7.80 42.08
C LEU A 53 -11.14 8.01 42.61
N HIS A 54 -12.03 8.62 41.82
CA HIS A 54 -13.41 8.96 42.22
C HIS A 54 -14.44 8.18 41.37
N PRO A 55 -14.62 6.87 41.57
CA PRO A 55 -15.46 6.03 40.72
C PRO A 55 -16.96 6.17 40.99
N LYS A 56 -17.38 6.88 42.06
CA LYS A 56 -18.79 7.07 42.46
C LYS A 56 -19.29 8.47 42.06
N LYS A 57 -20.51 8.84 42.49
CA LYS A 57 -21.03 10.20 42.32
C LYS A 57 -20.08 11.19 43.05
N TYR A 58 -19.77 12.26 42.36
CA TYR A 58 -18.91 13.33 42.90
C TYR A 58 -19.65 14.15 43.97
N SER A 59 -18.94 14.57 45.03
CA SER A 59 -19.36 15.67 45.87
C SER A 59 -19.33 17.00 45.09
N ASP A 60 -19.92 18.06 45.60
CA ASP A 60 -19.91 19.36 44.95
C ASP A 60 -18.48 19.90 44.73
N GLU A 61 -17.58 19.67 45.70
CA GLU A 61 -16.15 20.02 45.61
C GLU A 61 -15.43 19.19 44.55
N GLU A 62 -15.60 17.88 44.54
CA GLU A 62 -15.04 16.98 43.52
C GLU A 62 -15.59 17.31 42.12
N GLN A 63 -16.85 17.70 42.03
CA GLN A 63 -17.45 18.12 40.74
C GLN A 63 -16.84 19.43 40.22
N ALA A 64 -16.54 20.37 41.14
CA ALA A 64 -15.88 21.63 40.78
C ALA A 64 -14.43 21.35 40.28
N GLU A 65 -13.67 20.50 41.02
CA GLU A 65 -12.31 20.10 40.60
C GLU A 65 -12.35 19.36 39.22
N PHE A 66 -13.24 18.43 39.05
CA PHE A 66 -13.38 17.73 37.77
C PHE A 66 -13.71 18.67 36.59
N ASN A 67 -14.54 19.67 36.83
CA ASN A 67 -14.87 20.69 35.84
C ASN A 67 -13.64 21.54 35.49
N HIS A 68 -12.85 21.97 36.48
CA HIS A 68 -11.60 22.67 36.27
C HIS A 68 -10.58 21.84 35.44
N LEU A 69 -10.43 20.53 35.73
CA LEU A 69 -9.58 19.64 34.96
C LEU A 69 -10.06 19.49 33.50
N LYS A 70 -11.37 19.49 33.28
CA LYS A 70 -11.93 19.50 31.91
C LYS A 70 -11.63 20.80 31.17
N GLU A 71 -11.83 21.95 31.81
CA GLU A 71 -11.54 23.25 31.22
C GLU A 71 -10.06 23.34 30.84
N ARG A 72 -9.16 23.01 31.76
CA ARG A 72 -7.72 22.98 31.52
C ARG A 72 -7.36 22.06 30.33
N ARG A 73 -7.99 20.90 30.23
CA ARG A 73 -7.81 20.00 29.08
C ARG A 73 -8.27 20.63 27.77
N GLU A 74 -9.41 21.31 27.73
CA GLU A 74 -9.92 21.98 26.53
C GLU A 74 -9.06 23.19 26.16
N ASP A 75 -8.55 23.94 27.12
CA ASP A 75 -7.61 25.04 26.89
C ASP A 75 -6.30 24.54 26.28
N LYS A 76 -5.71 23.45 26.84
CA LYS A 76 -4.52 22.83 26.25
C LYS A 76 -4.76 22.28 24.85
N ARG A 77 -5.99 21.86 24.57
CA ARG A 77 -6.38 21.44 23.20
C ARG A 77 -6.41 22.65 22.25
N ARG A 78 -7.01 23.76 22.68
CA ARG A 78 -7.05 25.01 21.86
C ARG A 78 -5.63 25.52 21.62
N GLU A 79 -4.81 25.65 22.65
CA GLU A 79 -3.41 26.08 22.51
C GLU A 79 -2.65 25.22 21.48
N ARG A 80 -2.80 23.91 21.53
CA ARG A 80 -2.16 23.00 20.58
C ARG A 80 -2.71 23.20 19.17
N ASP A 81 -4.02 23.37 19.00
CA ASP A 81 -4.66 23.55 17.71
C ASP A 81 -4.31 24.90 17.07
N ASP A 82 -4.22 25.97 17.87
CA ASP A 82 -3.80 27.29 17.43
C ASP A 82 -2.31 27.33 17.07
N THR A 83 -1.48 26.61 17.82
CA THR A 83 -0.05 26.45 17.49
C THR A 83 0.11 25.73 16.16
N LEU A 84 -0.60 24.61 15.95
CA LEU A 84 -0.59 23.90 14.66
C LEU A 84 -1.06 24.81 13.52
N LEU A 85 -2.09 25.62 13.72
CA LEU A 85 -2.61 26.50 12.67
C LEU A 85 -1.56 27.54 12.25
N ARG A 86 -0.83 28.14 13.22
CA ARG A 86 0.28 29.08 12.93
C ARG A 86 1.40 28.43 12.15
N GLU A 87 1.84 27.24 12.52
CA GLU A 87 2.87 26.50 11.76
C GLU A 87 2.39 26.20 10.34
N LEU A 88 1.11 25.87 10.16
CA LEU A 88 0.53 25.65 8.84
C LEU A 88 0.32 26.93 8.02
N GLU A 89 0.24 28.10 8.64
CA GLU A 89 0.26 29.40 7.95
C GLU A 89 1.62 29.65 7.30
N ASP A 90 2.71 29.33 7.97
CA ASP A 90 4.05 29.42 7.42
C ASP A 90 4.24 28.45 6.25
N VAL A 91 3.80 27.19 6.41
CA VAL A 91 3.80 26.20 5.32
C VAL A 91 2.96 26.67 4.13
N SER A 92 1.77 27.21 4.39
CA SER A 92 0.90 27.77 3.36
C SER A 92 1.59 28.91 2.61
N SER A 93 2.26 29.80 3.33
CA SER A 93 3.00 30.94 2.74
C SER A 93 4.13 30.44 1.84
N GLN A 94 4.87 29.42 2.26
CA GLN A 94 5.94 28.79 1.46
C GLN A 94 5.38 28.19 0.18
N ILE A 95 4.34 27.35 0.25
CA ILE A 95 3.73 26.72 -0.92
C ILE A 95 3.17 27.77 -1.90
N ASN A 96 2.59 28.85 -1.39
CA ASN A 96 1.98 29.89 -2.24
C ASN A 96 2.97 30.88 -2.84
N ARG A 97 4.25 30.87 -2.45
CA ARG A 97 5.27 31.71 -3.08
C ARG A 97 5.33 31.48 -4.58
N LYS A 98 5.67 32.55 -5.31
CA LYS A 98 5.99 32.48 -6.75
C LYS A 98 7.24 31.61 -6.92
N GLY A 99 7.19 30.65 -7.85
CA GLY A 99 8.32 29.73 -8.09
C GLY A 99 8.43 28.55 -7.12
N PHE A 100 7.43 28.30 -6.25
CA PHE A 100 7.42 27.10 -5.42
C PHE A 100 7.43 25.84 -6.31
N GLU A 101 8.39 24.98 -6.06
CA GLU A 101 8.54 23.68 -6.75
C GLU A 101 8.63 22.53 -5.74
N VAL A 102 8.07 21.39 -6.12
CA VAL A 102 8.25 20.16 -5.36
C VAL A 102 9.62 19.54 -5.67
N SER A 103 10.45 19.44 -4.64
CA SER A 103 11.77 18.82 -4.72
C SER A 103 11.67 17.32 -4.39
N PHE A 104 12.36 16.49 -5.16
CA PHE A 104 12.51 15.07 -4.89
C PHE A 104 13.83 14.54 -5.47
N THR A 105 14.32 13.46 -4.90
CA THR A 105 15.54 12.77 -5.30
C THR A 105 15.19 11.41 -5.90
N GLN A 106 16.12 10.88 -6.69
CA GLN A 106 16.03 9.56 -7.29
C GLN A 106 16.86 8.57 -6.46
N GLU A 107 16.28 7.43 -6.13
CA GLU A 107 16.90 6.34 -5.40
C GLU A 107 16.73 5.02 -6.14
N ASP A 108 17.59 4.04 -5.85
CA ASP A 108 17.41 2.68 -6.34
C ASP A 108 16.32 1.95 -5.55
N GLY A 109 15.32 1.49 -6.26
CA GLY A 109 14.19 0.73 -5.69
C GLY A 109 14.28 -0.77 -5.99
N PRO A 110 13.32 -1.53 -5.47
CA PRO A 110 13.27 -2.97 -5.66
C PRO A 110 13.21 -3.35 -7.15
N GLY A 111 13.99 -4.37 -7.53
CA GLY A 111 14.01 -4.89 -8.90
C GLY A 111 14.68 -3.97 -9.91
N GLY A 112 15.62 -3.12 -9.47
CA GLY A 112 16.39 -2.21 -10.32
C GLY A 112 15.60 -1.03 -10.88
N LYS A 113 14.36 -0.82 -10.41
CA LYS A 113 13.55 0.33 -10.83
C LYS A 113 13.88 1.55 -9.98
N LYS A 114 13.96 2.72 -10.62
CA LYS A 114 14.16 3.98 -9.90
C LYS A 114 12.88 4.39 -9.16
N VAL A 115 13.05 4.87 -7.93
CA VAL A 115 12.01 5.40 -7.07
C VAL A 115 12.35 6.84 -6.73
N TYR A 116 11.34 7.68 -6.66
CA TYR A 116 11.49 9.11 -6.38
C TYR A 116 10.85 9.41 -5.02
N THR A 117 11.59 10.12 -4.18
CA THR A 117 11.17 10.47 -2.83
C THR A 117 11.30 11.97 -2.59
N ILE A 118 10.28 12.58 -1.99
CA ILE A 118 10.41 13.95 -1.45
C ILE A 118 11.25 13.90 -0.19
N ASP A 119 11.87 15.03 0.14
CA ASP A 119 12.41 15.20 1.47
C ASP A 119 11.27 15.16 2.49
N GLN A 120 11.30 14.11 3.31
CA GLN A 120 10.25 13.85 4.28
C GLN A 120 10.34 14.71 5.55
N GLU A 121 11.41 15.49 5.69
CA GLU A 121 11.60 16.43 6.79
C GLU A 121 11.06 17.82 6.48
N LEU A 122 10.74 18.08 5.21
CA LEU A 122 10.20 19.36 4.74
C LEU A 122 8.66 19.34 4.72
N PRO A 123 8.00 20.09 5.61
CA PRO A 123 6.54 20.09 5.71
C PRO A 123 5.84 20.64 4.46
N ASP A 124 6.39 21.66 3.82
CA ASP A 124 5.85 22.25 2.59
C ASP A 124 5.77 21.22 1.45
N GLN A 125 6.79 20.39 1.28
CA GLN A 125 6.84 19.32 0.28
C GLN A 125 5.78 18.25 0.57
N PHE A 126 5.69 17.82 1.83
CA PHE A 126 4.72 16.84 2.26
C PHE A 126 3.28 17.34 2.06
N TYR A 127 2.96 18.53 2.58
CA TYR A 127 1.61 19.07 2.51
C TYR A 127 1.19 19.43 1.08
N ALA A 128 2.12 19.93 0.24
CA ALA A 128 1.84 20.20 -1.16
C ALA A 128 1.41 18.93 -1.90
N ILE A 129 2.18 17.84 -1.79
CA ILE A 129 1.84 16.56 -2.42
C ILE A 129 0.51 16.00 -1.88
N LYS A 130 0.32 16.00 -0.55
CA LYS A 130 -0.92 15.47 0.05
C LYS A 130 -2.16 16.28 -0.33
N LYS A 131 -2.01 17.58 -0.48
CA LYS A 131 -3.11 18.43 -0.96
C LYS A 131 -3.43 18.17 -2.42
N LEU A 132 -2.44 18.03 -3.29
CA LEU A 132 -2.63 17.67 -4.69
C LEU A 132 -3.30 16.29 -4.84
N GLU A 133 -2.84 15.29 -4.10
CA GLU A 133 -3.49 13.96 -4.04
C GLU A 133 -4.98 14.10 -3.68
N SER A 134 -5.28 14.93 -2.68
CA SER A 134 -6.65 15.19 -2.24
C SER A 134 -7.49 15.88 -3.30
N ASN A 135 -6.94 16.90 -3.96
CA ASN A 135 -7.63 17.63 -5.01
C ASN A 135 -7.95 16.70 -6.19
N LEU A 136 -6.96 15.93 -6.68
CA LEU A 136 -7.16 14.96 -7.77
C LEU A 136 -8.19 13.88 -7.39
N ALA A 137 -8.04 13.28 -6.20
CA ALA A 137 -8.96 12.24 -5.74
C ALA A 137 -10.41 12.71 -5.69
N SER A 138 -10.64 13.94 -5.19
CA SER A 138 -11.98 14.46 -5.02
C SER A 138 -12.59 14.97 -6.32
N LEU A 139 -11.84 15.72 -7.13
CA LEU A 139 -12.34 16.31 -8.39
C LEU A 139 -12.64 15.23 -9.43
N TYR A 140 -11.75 14.27 -9.55
CA TYR A 140 -11.89 13.19 -10.53
C TYR A 140 -12.55 11.94 -9.96
N ARG A 141 -12.95 11.94 -8.68
CA ARG A 141 -13.52 10.76 -7.98
C ARG A 141 -12.66 9.52 -8.16
N LEU A 142 -11.33 9.70 -8.04
CA LEU A 142 -10.38 8.62 -8.17
C LEU A 142 -10.33 7.82 -6.88
N LYS A 143 -10.51 6.51 -6.99
CA LYS A 143 -10.35 5.56 -5.91
C LYS A 143 -9.31 4.53 -6.35
N PRO A 144 -8.14 4.44 -5.68
CA PRO A 144 -7.20 3.36 -5.93
C PRO A 144 -7.89 2.01 -5.76
N ALA A 145 -7.60 1.08 -6.66
CA ALA A 145 -8.18 -0.25 -6.61
C ALA A 145 -7.80 -0.94 -5.28
N ASN A 146 -8.79 -1.56 -4.63
CA ASN A 146 -8.56 -2.36 -3.45
C ASN A 146 -8.20 -3.80 -3.87
N ARG A 147 -6.97 -4.20 -3.59
CA ARG A 147 -6.44 -5.51 -3.96
C ARG A 147 -7.29 -6.68 -3.45
N ASP A 148 -7.79 -6.59 -2.22
CA ASP A 148 -8.54 -7.66 -1.59
C ASP A 148 -9.96 -7.77 -2.17
N GLU A 149 -10.60 -6.64 -2.48
CA GLU A 149 -11.88 -6.61 -3.19
C GLU A 149 -11.76 -7.18 -4.60
N VAL A 150 -10.72 -6.80 -5.34
CA VAL A 150 -10.45 -7.32 -6.68
C VAL A 150 -10.29 -8.84 -6.64
N MET A 151 -9.48 -9.37 -5.72
CA MET A 151 -9.27 -10.81 -5.59
C MET A 151 -10.54 -11.54 -5.19
N LYS A 152 -11.32 -10.98 -4.25
CA LYS A 152 -12.61 -11.56 -3.82
C LYS A 152 -13.59 -11.65 -5.00
N GLN A 153 -13.71 -10.58 -5.77
CA GLN A 153 -14.61 -10.55 -6.94
C GLN A 153 -14.14 -11.51 -8.04
N LEU A 154 -12.83 -11.52 -8.35
CA LEU A 154 -12.26 -12.43 -9.36
C LEU A 154 -12.49 -13.89 -8.99
N ILE A 155 -12.19 -14.27 -7.75
CA ILE A 155 -12.39 -15.65 -7.27
C ILE A 155 -13.89 -16.00 -7.30
N GLY A 156 -14.77 -15.09 -6.85
CA GLY A 156 -16.23 -15.29 -6.91
C GLY A 156 -16.72 -15.55 -8.34
N MET A 157 -16.26 -14.76 -9.31
CA MET A 157 -16.65 -14.94 -10.72
C MET A 157 -16.14 -16.28 -11.29
N ILE A 158 -14.91 -16.65 -10.99
CA ILE A 158 -14.34 -17.89 -11.55
C ILE A 158 -14.92 -19.14 -10.86
N SER A 159 -15.42 -19.00 -9.64
CA SER A 159 -15.99 -20.12 -8.86
C SER A 159 -17.41 -20.54 -9.31
N ASP A 160 -18.04 -19.80 -10.22
CA ASP A 160 -19.41 -20.07 -10.68
C ASP A 160 -19.51 -21.30 -11.61
N GLY A 161 -18.37 -21.87 -12.02
CA GLY A 161 -18.31 -23.04 -12.90
C GLY A 161 -18.48 -22.74 -14.40
N PHE A 162 -18.66 -21.49 -14.80
CA PHE A 162 -18.67 -21.11 -16.20
C PHE A 162 -17.26 -21.12 -16.81
N ASN A 163 -17.23 -21.36 -18.11
CA ASN A 163 -16.00 -21.40 -18.89
C ASN A 163 -15.71 -20.02 -19.49
N TYR A 164 -14.77 -19.29 -18.91
CA TYR A 164 -14.37 -17.95 -19.38
C TYR A 164 -13.10 -17.99 -20.18
N HIS A 165 -13.02 -17.14 -21.21
CA HIS A 165 -11.73 -16.78 -21.79
C HIS A 165 -11.07 -15.74 -20.88
N VAL A 166 -9.93 -16.09 -20.28
CA VAL A 166 -9.20 -15.23 -19.33
C VAL A 166 -7.98 -14.66 -20.02
N LEU A 167 -7.88 -13.33 -20.03
CA LEU A 167 -6.67 -12.60 -20.39
C LEU A 167 -6.09 -11.93 -19.17
N ARG A 168 -4.90 -12.33 -18.76
CA ARG A 168 -4.10 -11.62 -17.74
C ARG A 168 -2.89 -11.00 -18.41
N THR A 169 -2.68 -9.71 -18.20
CA THR A 169 -1.54 -8.97 -18.76
C THR A 169 -1.05 -7.87 -17.80
N ASP A 170 0.12 -7.29 -18.09
CA ASP A 170 0.56 -6.05 -17.46
C ASP A 170 1.07 -5.05 -18.51
N ILE A 171 1.29 -3.81 -18.10
CA ILE A 171 1.77 -2.73 -18.96
C ILE A 171 3.28 -2.57 -18.74
N SER A 172 4.04 -2.62 -19.84
CA SER A 172 5.50 -2.43 -19.81
C SER A 172 5.85 -1.01 -19.38
N GLY A 173 6.73 -0.86 -18.36
CA GLY A 173 7.22 0.45 -17.96
C GLY A 173 6.13 1.46 -17.64
N PHE A 174 5.02 1.04 -16.99
CA PHE A 174 3.78 1.83 -16.88
C PHE A 174 4.00 3.28 -16.48
N PHE A 175 4.63 3.51 -15.31
CA PHE A 175 4.87 4.87 -14.82
C PHE A 175 5.85 5.64 -15.71
N GLU A 176 6.80 4.95 -16.30
CA GLU A 176 7.85 5.51 -17.14
C GLU A 176 7.37 5.87 -18.56
N SER A 177 6.18 5.37 -18.96
CA SER A 177 5.66 5.51 -20.33
C SER A 177 4.54 6.52 -20.49
N ILE A 178 4.02 7.12 -19.43
CA ILE A 178 2.88 8.06 -19.51
C ILE A 178 3.30 9.37 -20.16
N PRO A 179 2.74 9.78 -21.34
CA PRO A 179 3.11 11.03 -22.00
C PRO A 179 2.62 12.28 -21.22
N HIS A 180 3.52 13.25 -21.03
CA HIS A 180 3.20 14.49 -20.29
C HIS A 180 2.19 15.37 -21.04
N ASP A 181 2.31 15.49 -22.35
CA ASP A 181 1.44 16.29 -23.19
C ASP A 181 -0.03 15.84 -23.05
N ARG A 182 -0.28 14.53 -23.11
CA ARG A 182 -1.62 13.95 -23.00
C ARG A 182 -2.23 14.18 -21.60
N ILE A 183 -1.48 13.88 -20.54
CA ILE A 183 -1.99 14.07 -19.19
C ILE A 183 -2.20 15.54 -18.84
N LEU A 184 -1.26 16.43 -19.25
CA LEU A 184 -1.39 17.87 -19.03
C LEU A 184 -2.52 18.47 -19.87
N LYS A 185 -2.67 18.03 -21.14
CA LYS A 185 -3.79 18.43 -21.98
C LYS A 185 -5.11 18.08 -21.31
N LYS A 186 -5.27 16.81 -20.89
CA LYS A 186 -6.47 16.37 -20.18
C LYS A 186 -6.79 17.22 -18.95
N LEU A 187 -5.80 17.49 -18.09
CA LEU A 187 -5.97 18.30 -16.89
C LEU A 187 -6.39 19.74 -17.22
N LYS A 188 -5.89 20.32 -18.33
CA LYS A 188 -6.24 21.66 -18.80
C LYS A 188 -7.64 21.70 -19.42
N ASP A 189 -7.96 20.73 -20.28
CA ASP A 189 -9.25 20.67 -21.01
C ASP A 189 -10.41 20.43 -20.04
N ASP A 190 -10.22 19.60 -19.02
CA ASP A 190 -11.22 19.33 -17.98
C ASP A 190 -11.53 20.57 -17.10
N ARG A 191 -10.63 21.55 -17.01
CA ARG A 191 -10.75 22.80 -16.23
C ARG A 191 -11.19 22.63 -14.79
N LEU A 192 -10.89 21.48 -14.19
CA LEU A 192 -11.29 21.16 -12.82
C LEU A 192 -10.28 21.65 -11.78
N LEU A 193 -8.99 21.63 -12.13
CA LEU A 193 -7.90 22.00 -11.22
C LEU A 193 -7.65 23.52 -11.19
N SER A 194 -7.30 24.04 -10.00
CA SER A 194 -6.79 25.40 -9.86
C SER A 194 -5.46 25.56 -10.62
N GLN A 195 -5.19 26.79 -11.09
CA GLN A 195 -3.94 27.12 -11.79
C GLN A 195 -2.70 26.78 -10.94
N LYS A 196 -2.76 27.01 -9.63
CA LYS A 196 -1.68 26.66 -8.70
C LYS A 196 -1.43 25.15 -8.68
N SER A 197 -2.49 24.33 -8.54
CA SER A 197 -2.38 22.86 -8.57
C SER A 197 -1.81 22.36 -9.90
N LEU A 198 -2.29 22.91 -11.02
CA LEU A 198 -1.80 22.56 -12.35
C LEU A 198 -0.32 22.93 -12.55
N GLY A 199 0.07 24.13 -12.06
CA GLY A 199 1.46 24.58 -12.11
C GLY A 199 2.41 23.66 -11.34
N ILE A 200 2.04 23.26 -10.11
CA ILE A 200 2.86 22.36 -9.30
C ILE A 200 2.96 20.96 -9.97
N ILE A 201 1.86 20.42 -10.52
CA ILE A 201 1.88 19.14 -11.25
C ILE A 201 2.81 19.24 -12.47
N SER A 202 2.72 20.31 -13.25
CA SER A 202 3.61 20.54 -14.40
C SER A 202 5.08 20.59 -13.97
N GLY A 203 5.40 21.27 -12.87
CA GLY A 203 6.74 21.34 -12.28
C GLY A 203 7.27 19.97 -11.86
N ILE A 204 6.42 19.13 -11.24
CA ILE A 204 6.78 17.74 -10.88
C ILE A 204 7.14 16.93 -12.13
N LEU A 205 6.33 16.98 -13.19
CA LEU A 205 6.59 16.26 -14.43
C LEU A 205 7.85 16.76 -15.13
N PHE A 206 8.07 18.07 -15.16
CA PHE A 206 9.30 18.66 -15.73
C PHE A 206 10.56 18.25 -14.95
N ARG A 207 10.51 18.30 -13.62
CA ARG A 207 11.61 17.85 -12.76
C ARG A 207 11.90 16.36 -12.97
N TYR A 208 10.84 15.52 -13.05
CA TYR A 208 11.00 14.10 -13.36
C TYR A 208 11.73 13.88 -14.67
N ALA A 209 11.32 14.55 -15.76
CA ALA A 209 11.94 14.45 -17.06
C ALA A 209 13.45 14.78 -17.02
N ARG A 210 13.83 15.80 -16.24
CA ARG A 210 15.25 16.16 -16.04
C ARG A 210 16.03 15.08 -15.30
N LEU A 211 15.45 14.51 -14.22
CA LEU A 211 16.15 13.50 -13.40
C LEU A 211 16.21 12.13 -14.07
N SER A 212 15.19 11.76 -14.82
CA SER A 212 15.14 10.47 -15.54
C SER A 212 15.89 10.49 -16.87
N GLY A 213 16.19 11.67 -17.43
CA GLY A 213 16.72 11.80 -18.77
C GLY A 213 15.71 11.45 -19.89
N THR A 214 14.41 11.42 -19.59
CA THR A 214 13.34 11.06 -20.53
C THR A 214 12.40 12.24 -20.75
N PRO A 215 12.72 13.17 -21.69
CA PRO A 215 11.90 14.36 -21.91
C PRO A 215 10.49 14.02 -22.33
N GLY A 216 9.49 14.65 -21.70
CA GLY A 216 8.09 14.58 -22.10
C GLY A 216 7.35 13.29 -21.77
N ILE A 217 7.97 12.33 -21.09
CA ILE A 217 7.33 11.07 -20.72
C ILE A 217 7.65 10.64 -19.29
N GLY A 218 6.71 9.93 -18.68
CA GLY A 218 6.84 9.29 -17.40
C GLY A 218 6.38 10.12 -16.21
N VAL A 219 6.04 9.44 -15.14
CA VAL A 219 5.67 10.02 -13.84
C VAL A 219 6.54 9.43 -12.74
N PRO A 220 6.89 10.22 -11.70
CA PRO A 220 7.86 9.80 -10.67
C PRO A 220 7.29 8.68 -9.80
N ARG A 221 7.73 7.43 -10.04
CA ARG A 221 7.38 6.28 -9.20
C ARG A 221 7.79 6.53 -7.74
N GLY A 222 6.90 6.31 -6.80
CA GLY A 222 7.12 6.53 -5.36
C GLY A 222 6.46 7.79 -4.82
N LEU A 223 6.23 8.81 -5.63
CA LEU A 223 5.39 9.94 -5.24
C LEU A 223 3.91 9.54 -5.29
N GLY A 224 3.17 9.80 -4.21
CA GLY A 224 1.76 9.42 -4.12
C GLY A 224 0.88 10.00 -5.22
N ILE A 225 1.18 11.23 -5.67
CA ILE A 225 0.46 11.88 -6.77
C ILE A 225 0.52 11.08 -8.09
N SER A 226 1.61 10.37 -8.35
CA SER A 226 1.78 9.59 -9.58
C SER A 226 0.73 8.49 -9.74
N SER A 227 0.30 7.88 -8.64
CA SER A 227 -0.81 6.92 -8.67
C SER A 227 -2.13 7.57 -9.12
N TYR A 228 -2.42 8.80 -8.70
CA TYR A 228 -3.63 9.51 -9.12
C TYR A 228 -3.55 9.96 -10.59
N LEU A 229 -2.40 10.43 -11.03
CA LEU A 229 -2.18 10.81 -12.43
C LEU A 229 -2.31 9.59 -13.36
N SER A 230 -1.73 8.46 -12.99
CA SER A 230 -1.82 7.22 -13.77
C SER A 230 -3.24 6.64 -13.80
N GLU A 231 -3.99 6.69 -12.68
CA GLU A 231 -5.40 6.30 -12.66
C GLU A 231 -6.26 7.19 -13.56
N LEU A 232 -6.01 8.50 -13.55
CA LEU A 232 -6.70 9.43 -14.44
C LEU A 232 -6.38 9.17 -15.90
N TYR A 233 -5.12 8.86 -16.21
CA TYR A 233 -4.66 8.57 -17.56
C TYR A 233 -5.32 7.29 -18.12
N MET A 234 -5.46 6.26 -17.30
CA MET A 234 -6.04 4.97 -17.69
C MET A 234 -7.57 4.98 -17.81
N ARG A 235 -8.25 6.03 -17.36
CA ARG A 235 -9.72 6.07 -17.30
C ARG A 235 -10.41 5.76 -18.64
N GLU A 236 -9.90 6.32 -19.74
CA GLU A 236 -10.46 6.08 -21.06
C GLU A 236 -10.28 4.62 -21.48
N PHE A 237 -9.11 4.05 -21.29
CA PHE A 237 -8.85 2.64 -21.55
C PHE A 237 -9.78 1.74 -20.71
N ASP A 238 -9.89 2.02 -19.40
CA ASP A 238 -10.77 1.25 -18.51
C ASP A 238 -12.24 1.28 -18.97
N GLN A 239 -12.72 2.43 -19.45
CA GLN A 239 -14.07 2.58 -19.99
C GLN A 239 -14.24 1.80 -21.29
N ARG A 240 -13.30 1.89 -22.21
CA ARG A 240 -13.34 1.16 -23.49
C ARG A 240 -13.42 -0.35 -23.29
N ILE A 241 -12.67 -0.89 -22.32
CA ILE A 241 -12.73 -2.32 -21.98
C ILE A 241 -14.09 -2.70 -21.41
N LYS A 242 -14.61 -1.92 -20.47
CA LYS A 242 -15.91 -2.18 -19.82
C LYS A 242 -17.10 -2.09 -20.78
N MET A 243 -16.95 -1.34 -21.88
CA MET A 243 -17.97 -1.22 -22.93
C MET A 243 -17.97 -2.38 -23.92
N LEU A 244 -17.01 -3.31 -23.84
CA LEU A 244 -17.01 -4.51 -24.68
C LEU A 244 -18.11 -5.46 -24.16
N GLY A 245 -19.10 -5.77 -24.99
CA GLY A 245 -20.27 -6.58 -24.60
C GLY A 245 -19.95 -7.99 -24.10
N GLU A 246 -18.81 -8.53 -24.51
CA GLU A 246 -18.33 -9.85 -24.09
C GLU A 246 -17.53 -9.84 -22.78
N VAL A 247 -17.21 -8.67 -22.21
CA VAL A 247 -16.45 -8.56 -20.95
C VAL A 247 -17.41 -8.71 -19.76
N VAL A 248 -17.26 -9.79 -19.03
CA VAL A 248 -18.04 -10.08 -17.81
C VAL A 248 -17.34 -9.64 -16.54
N PHE A 249 -16.02 -9.58 -16.59
CA PHE A 249 -15.22 -9.05 -15.48
C PHE A 249 -13.98 -8.32 -16.03
N TYR A 250 -13.74 -7.14 -15.48
CA TYR A 250 -12.53 -6.36 -15.71
C TYR A 250 -12.01 -5.79 -14.42
N SER A 251 -10.74 -6.00 -14.18
CA SER A 251 -10.04 -5.33 -13.09
C SER A 251 -8.61 -4.97 -13.48
N ARG A 252 -8.20 -3.80 -13.04
CA ARG A 252 -6.82 -3.31 -13.13
C ARG A 252 -6.34 -2.87 -11.74
N TYR A 253 -5.15 -3.31 -11.40
CA TYR A 253 -4.45 -2.85 -10.22
C TYR A 253 -3.11 -2.24 -10.63
N VAL A 254 -3.07 -0.93 -10.80
CA VAL A 254 -1.96 -0.16 -11.36
C VAL A 254 -1.69 -0.58 -12.81
N ASP A 255 -0.68 -1.41 -13.07
CA ASP A 255 -0.27 -1.96 -14.35
C ASP A 255 -0.77 -3.40 -14.59
N ASP A 256 -1.16 -4.12 -13.54
CA ASP A 256 -1.67 -5.50 -13.61
C ASP A 256 -3.15 -5.53 -14.02
N ILE A 257 -3.47 -6.19 -15.15
CA ILE A 257 -4.80 -6.26 -15.75
C ILE A 257 -5.27 -7.71 -15.78
N VAL A 258 -6.55 -7.94 -15.46
CA VAL A 258 -7.24 -9.20 -15.69
C VAL A 258 -8.61 -8.95 -16.30
N ILE A 259 -8.95 -9.70 -17.34
CA ILE A 259 -10.20 -9.62 -18.07
C ILE A 259 -10.77 -11.03 -18.22
N LEU A 260 -12.06 -11.20 -17.89
CA LEU A 260 -12.83 -12.40 -18.20
C LEU A 260 -13.81 -12.06 -19.32
N PHE A 261 -13.75 -12.83 -20.40
CA PHE A 261 -14.68 -12.73 -21.51
C PHE A 261 -15.64 -13.91 -21.48
N ALA A 262 -16.92 -13.67 -21.71
CA ALA A 262 -17.88 -14.72 -21.96
C ALA A 262 -17.60 -15.37 -23.32
N PRO A 263 -17.66 -16.71 -23.42
CA PRO A 263 -17.55 -17.42 -24.70
C PRO A 263 -18.88 -17.29 -25.46
N LEU A 264 -19.05 -16.21 -26.20
CA LEU A 264 -20.24 -16.01 -27.03
C LEU A 264 -20.16 -16.83 -28.33
N PRO A 265 -21.28 -17.45 -28.78
CA PRO A 265 -21.32 -18.15 -30.06
C PRO A 265 -20.89 -17.25 -31.22
N GLY A 266 -19.99 -17.74 -32.06
CA GLY A 266 -19.45 -17.00 -33.20
C GLY A 266 -18.41 -15.92 -32.87
N ALA A 267 -18.08 -15.69 -31.58
CA ALA A 267 -17.02 -14.77 -31.19
C ALA A 267 -15.65 -15.46 -31.23
N ASP A 268 -14.73 -14.94 -32.04
CA ASP A 268 -13.34 -15.43 -32.04
C ASP A 268 -12.56 -14.82 -30.84
N VAL A 269 -12.30 -15.64 -29.83
CA VAL A 269 -11.53 -15.22 -28.63
C VAL A 269 -10.10 -14.87 -28.98
N ARG A 270 -9.52 -15.39 -30.08
CA ARG A 270 -8.12 -15.12 -30.47
C ARG A 270 -7.88 -13.66 -30.86
N VAL A 271 -8.91 -12.92 -31.24
CA VAL A 271 -8.81 -11.49 -31.57
C VAL A 271 -8.82 -10.58 -30.30
N LYS A 272 -9.12 -11.13 -29.13
CA LYS A 272 -9.26 -10.33 -27.90
C LYS A 272 -7.93 -9.68 -27.49
N ARG A 273 -6.86 -10.46 -27.41
CA ARG A 273 -5.53 -9.96 -27.06
C ARG A 273 -5.03 -8.87 -28.02
N PRO A 274 -5.08 -9.03 -29.36
CA PRO A 274 -4.74 -7.95 -30.30
C PRO A 274 -5.57 -6.68 -30.09
N LYS A 275 -6.88 -6.81 -29.84
CA LYS A 275 -7.76 -5.67 -29.56
C LYS A 275 -7.34 -4.90 -28.32
N ILE A 276 -7.04 -5.59 -27.21
CA ILE A 276 -6.57 -4.95 -25.96
C ILE A 276 -5.21 -4.29 -26.18
N ARG A 277 -4.29 -4.94 -26.91
CA ARG A 277 -3.01 -4.34 -27.30
C ARG A 277 -3.20 -3.02 -28.04
N ASN A 278 -4.07 -3.00 -29.05
CA ASN A 278 -4.36 -1.80 -29.82
C ASN A 278 -4.91 -0.67 -28.96
N TYR A 279 -5.82 -0.97 -28.01
CA TYR A 279 -6.33 0.03 -27.07
C TYR A 279 -5.26 0.62 -26.17
N LEU A 280 -4.24 -0.16 -25.75
CA LEU A 280 -3.09 0.37 -25.03
C LEU A 280 -2.22 1.23 -25.94
N SER A 281 -1.97 0.79 -27.18
CA SER A 281 -1.18 1.55 -28.16
C SER A 281 -1.81 2.91 -28.50
N ASP A 282 -3.14 2.98 -28.60
CA ASP A 282 -3.89 4.23 -28.84
C ASP A 282 -3.61 5.30 -27.77
N ILE A 283 -3.32 4.86 -26.55
CA ILE A 283 -2.93 5.74 -25.44
C ILE A 283 -1.41 5.72 -25.18
N SER A 284 -0.60 5.34 -26.18
CA SER A 284 0.87 5.33 -26.09
C SER A 284 1.43 4.46 -24.96
N LEU A 285 0.75 3.38 -24.61
CA LEU A 285 1.22 2.37 -23.65
C LEU A 285 1.43 1.03 -24.37
N THR A 286 2.33 0.22 -23.84
CA THR A 286 2.71 -1.05 -24.46
C THR A 286 2.34 -2.23 -23.55
N MET A 287 1.61 -3.21 -24.11
CA MET A 287 1.34 -4.48 -23.45
C MET A 287 2.64 -5.24 -23.24
N ASN A 288 2.83 -5.84 -22.09
CA ASN A 288 3.97 -6.70 -21.83
C ASN A 288 3.73 -8.09 -22.42
N GLU A 289 4.32 -8.36 -23.56
CA GLU A 289 4.11 -9.60 -24.36
C GLU A 289 4.84 -10.84 -23.82
N THR A 290 5.62 -10.72 -22.73
CA THR A 290 6.34 -11.88 -22.19
C THR A 290 5.36 -12.93 -21.64
N ALA A 291 5.64 -14.22 -21.86
CA ALA A 291 4.79 -15.33 -21.44
C ALA A 291 4.55 -15.42 -19.92
N GLN A 292 5.42 -14.78 -19.13
CA GLN A 292 5.26 -14.70 -17.67
C GLN A 292 4.27 -13.61 -17.25
N LYS A 293 4.10 -12.59 -18.10
CA LYS A 293 3.30 -11.40 -17.84
C LYS A 293 1.97 -11.42 -18.55
N THR A 294 1.93 -11.82 -19.80
CA THR A 294 0.68 -11.99 -20.54
C THR A 294 0.35 -13.47 -20.69
N LYS A 295 -0.81 -13.85 -20.19
CA LYS A 295 -1.37 -15.20 -20.28
C LYS A 295 -2.82 -15.15 -20.69
N GLU A 296 -3.18 -16.07 -21.57
CA GLU A 296 -4.56 -16.33 -22.00
C GLU A 296 -4.92 -17.78 -21.66
N SER A 297 -6.19 -18.03 -21.34
CA SER A 297 -6.68 -19.40 -21.23
C SER A 297 -6.59 -20.10 -22.58
N PRO A 298 -6.29 -21.41 -22.60
CA PRO A 298 -6.32 -22.16 -23.83
C PRO A 298 -7.72 -22.16 -24.45
N VAL A 299 -7.79 -22.34 -25.75
CA VAL A 299 -9.03 -22.45 -26.52
C VAL A 299 -9.09 -23.81 -27.20
N ASP A 300 -10.30 -24.32 -27.44
CA ASP A 300 -10.53 -25.54 -28.24
C ASP A 300 -10.43 -25.24 -29.76
N ASN A 301 -10.68 -26.25 -30.59
CA ASN A 301 -10.60 -26.14 -32.04
C ASN A 301 -11.66 -25.19 -32.62
N GLN A 302 -12.73 -24.90 -31.85
CA GLN A 302 -13.80 -23.98 -32.23
C GLN A 302 -13.55 -22.55 -31.77
N GLY A 303 -12.46 -22.31 -31.04
CA GLY A 303 -12.11 -21.00 -30.47
C GLY A 303 -12.76 -20.71 -29.12
N PHE A 304 -13.40 -21.69 -28.48
CA PHE A 304 -13.90 -21.56 -27.11
C PHE A 304 -12.83 -21.87 -26.06
N PRO A 305 -12.95 -21.32 -24.86
CA PRO A 305 -12.06 -21.67 -23.77
C PRO A 305 -12.10 -23.18 -23.47
N ASP A 306 -10.94 -23.82 -23.45
CA ASP A 306 -10.82 -25.27 -23.20
C ASP A 306 -10.77 -25.54 -21.68
N ALA A 307 -11.88 -25.99 -21.12
CA ALA A 307 -12.00 -26.33 -19.70
C ALA A 307 -11.17 -27.58 -19.31
N LYS A 308 -10.77 -28.41 -20.26
CA LYS A 308 -10.03 -29.66 -19.99
C LYS A 308 -8.54 -29.44 -19.79
N ASN A 309 -7.97 -28.35 -20.31
CA ASN A 309 -6.56 -28.08 -20.20
C ASN A 309 -6.21 -27.48 -18.82
N ALA A 310 -5.31 -28.15 -18.15
CA ALA A 310 -4.69 -27.65 -16.90
C ALA A 310 -4.03 -26.29 -17.13
N TRP A 311 -4.59 -25.26 -16.55
CA TRP A 311 -4.15 -23.89 -16.76
C TRP A 311 -4.02 -23.12 -15.44
N ASN A 312 -3.11 -22.19 -15.38
CA ASN A 312 -2.90 -21.33 -14.22
C ASN A 312 -2.33 -19.97 -14.60
N PHE A 313 -2.60 -18.98 -13.79
CA PHE A 313 -1.97 -17.66 -13.87
C PHE A 313 -1.68 -17.08 -12.49
N GLU A 314 -0.77 -16.12 -12.42
CA GLU A 314 -0.49 -15.36 -11.21
C GLU A 314 -1.08 -13.95 -11.33
N TYR A 315 -1.83 -13.54 -10.30
CA TYR A 315 -2.40 -12.20 -10.22
C TYR A 315 -2.38 -11.71 -8.77
N LEU A 316 -1.95 -10.46 -8.57
CA LEU A 316 -1.86 -9.82 -7.25
C LEU A 316 -1.23 -10.70 -6.16
N GLY A 317 -0.19 -11.46 -6.53
CA GLY A 317 0.56 -12.32 -5.62
C GLY A 317 -0.13 -13.62 -5.24
N TYR A 318 -1.20 -13.98 -5.91
CA TYR A 318 -1.81 -15.30 -5.84
C TYR A 318 -1.60 -16.05 -7.15
N ARG A 319 -1.53 -17.37 -7.07
CA ARG A 319 -1.61 -18.28 -8.19
C ARG A 319 -2.99 -18.91 -8.19
N ILE A 320 -3.69 -18.75 -9.29
CA ILE A 320 -5.00 -19.34 -9.55
C ILE A 320 -4.78 -20.52 -10.48
N ASP A 321 -5.22 -21.70 -10.09
CA ASP A 321 -4.97 -22.97 -10.78
C ASP A 321 -6.28 -23.72 -10.99
N PHE A 322 -6.48 -24.26 -12.22
CA PHE A 322 -7.71 -24.91 -12.64
C PHE A 322 -7.53 -26.42 -12.92
N ARG A 323 -6.41 -27.03 -12.52
CA ARG A 323 -6.07 -28.42 -12.87
C ARG A 323 -7.00 -29.47 -12.28
N SER A 324 -7.50 -29.24 -11.10
CA SER A 324 -8.37 -30.17 -10.35
C SER A 324 -9.50 -29.45 -9.63
N GLY A 325 -10.10 -28.50 -10.31
CA GLY A 325 -10.97 -27.50 -9.71
C GLY A 325 -10.22 -26.23 -9.38
N LEU A 326 -10.96 -25.17 -8.97
CA LEU A 326 -10.36 -23.90 -8.64
C LEU A 326 -9.54 -23.99 -7.35
N SER A 327 -8.24 -23.74 -7.46
CA SER A 327 -7.32 -23.65 -6.32
C SER A 327 -6.57 -22.31 -6.33
N VAL A 328 -6.53 -21.63 -5.18
CA VAL A 328 -5.82 -20.36 -4.98
C VAL A 328 -4.70 -20.60 -3.96
N SER A 329 -3.47 -20.43 -4.42
CA SER A 329 -2.24 -20.60 -3.64
C SER A 329 -1.39 -19.33 -3.67
N MET A 330 -0.25 -19.30 -3.00
CA MET A 330 0.68 -18.16 -3.11
C MET A 330 1.31 -18.12 -4.51
N SER A 331 1.55 -16.92 -5.04
CA SER A 331 2.40 -16.77 -6.21
C SER A 331 3.82 -17.26 -5.89
N ARG A 332 4.56 -17.73 -6.91
CA ARG A 332 5.95 -18.16 -6.76
C ARG A 332 6.81 -17.09 -6.06
N LYS A 333 6.65 -15.83 -6.46
CA LYS A 333 7.39 -14.71 -5.86
C LYS A 333 7.03 -14.51 -4.40
N ARG A 334 5.75 -14.62 -4.00
CA ARG A 334 5.32 -14.48 -2.61
C ARG A 334 5.84 -15.61 -1.73
N PHE A 335 5.72 -16.85 -2.18
CA PHE A 335 6.27 -18.02 -1.49
C PHE A 335 7.78 -17.88 -1.29
N ALA A 336 8.53 -17.56 -2.36
CA ALA A 336 9.97 -17.34 -2.29
C ALA A 336 10.34 -16.25 -1.28
N ARG A 337 9.58 -15.17 -1.21
CA ARG A 337 9.78 -14.07 -0.22
C ARG A 337 9.67 -14.58 1.21
N TYR A 338 8.63 -15.36 1.55
CA TYR A 338 8.51 -15.98 2.88
C TYR A 338 9.68 -16.90 3.19
N ARG A 339 10.04 -17.78 2.24
CA ARG A 339 11.18 -18.69 2.37
C ARG A 339 12.50 -17.93 2.61
N ASN A 340 12.78 -16.93 1.81
CA ASN A 340 14.00 -16.13 1.91
C ASN A 340 14.07 -15.38 3.23
N ARG A 341 12.98 -14.71 3.63
CA ARG A 341 12.90 -14.02 4.93
C ARG A 341 13.13 -15.00 6.10
N LEU A 342 12.56 -16.18 6.02
CA LEU A 342 12.77 -17.21 7.04
C LEU A 342 14.25 -17.61 7.08
N SER A 343 14.88 -17.88 5.94
CA SER A 343 16.31 -18.21 5.87
C SER A 343 17.18 -17.09 6.41
N ALA A 344 16.92 -15.83 6.04
CA ALA A 344 17.62 -14.67 6.54
C ALA A 344 17.54 -14.51 8.07
N CYS A 345 16.40 -14.87 8.70
CA CYS A 345 16.28 -14.86 10.15
C CYS A 345 17.31 -15.77 10.83
N PHE A 346 17.47 -16.99 10.32
CA PHE A 346 18.41 -17.99 10.89
C PHE A 346 19.86 -17.61 10.57
N GLN A 347 20.17 -17.20 9.35
CA GLN A 347 21.51 -16.73 8.97
C GLN A 347 21.95 -15.54 9.83
N ARG A 348 21.07 -14.56 10.05
CA ARG A 348 21.35 -13.42 10.91
C ARG A 348 21.56 -13.81 12.37
N TYR A 349 20.83 -14.81 12.86
CA TYR A 349 21.05 -15.36 14.18
C TYR A 349 22.45 -15.98 14.29
N GLU A 350 22.83 -16.84 13.35
CA GLU A 350 24.14 -17.49 13.35
C GLU A 350 25.30 -16.47 13.31
N SER A 351 25.18 -15.44 12.48
CA SER A 351 26.22 -14.38 12.37
C SER A 351 26.31 -13.48 13.62
N GLN A 352 25.24 -13.38 14.41
CA GLN A 352 25.20 -12.47 15.56
C GLN A 352 25.35 -13.15 16.92
N ARG A 353 25.15 -14.47 17.01
CA ARG A 353 25.14 -15.21 18.29
C ARG A 353 26.48 -15.15 19.04
N SER A 354 27.61 -15.09 18.32
CA SER A 354 28.95 -14.97 18.90
C SER A 354 29.19 -13.59 19.50
N LYS A 355 28.63 -12.54 18.90
CA LYS A 355 28.82 -11.13 19.34
C LYS A 355 27.87 -10.76 20.48
N ASN A 356 26.59 -11.12 20.40
CA ASN A 356 25.57 -10.84 21.42
C ASN A 356 24.48 -11.92 21.43
N HIS A 357 24.75 -13.00 22.12
CA HIS A 357 23.85 -14.16 22.20
C HIS A 357 22.43 -13.80 22.68
N LYS A 358 22.30 -12.99 23.75
CA LYS A 358 20.99 -12.64 24.31
C LYS A 358 20.14 -11.81 23.34
N LYS A 359 20.75 -10.89 22.60
CA LYS A 359 20.06 -10.09 21.57
C LYS A 359 19.67 -10.94 20.37
N ALA A 360 20.60 -11.76 19.85
CA ALA A 360 20.38 -12.65 18.72
C ALA A 360 19.25 -13.65 19.01
N TYR A 361 19.25 -14.27 20.18
CA TYR A 361 18.20 -15.20 20.66
C TYR A 361 16.81 -14.52 20.65
N ARG A 362 16.69 -13.33 21.26
CA ARG A 362 15.42 -12.60 21.32
C ARG A 362 14.94 -12.16 19.94
N LEU A 363 15.85 -11.70 19.07
CA LEU A 363 15.49 -11.26 17.72
C LEU A 363 15.03 -12.41 16.84
N LEU A 364 15.65 -13.58 16.92
CA LEU A 364 15.20 -14.76 16.14
C LEU A 364 13.77 -15.12 16.52
N ILE A 365 13.45 -15.21 17.81
CA ILE A 365 12.08 -15.49 18.27
C ILE A 365 11.09 -14.44 17.74
N LYS A 366 11.43 -13.14 17.84
CA LYS A 366 10.57 -12.05 17.37
C LYS A 366 10.33 -12.13 15.84
N ARG A 367 11.37 -12.43 15.07
CA ARG A 367 11.30 -12.56 13.62
C ARG A 367 10.42 -13.73 13.18
N VAL A 368 10.65 -14.93 13.74
CA VAL A 368 9.81 -16.10 13.45
C VAL A 368 8.37 -15.84 13.88
N ARG A 369 8.16 -15.30 15.08
CA ARG A 369 6.85 -14.91 15.59
C ARG A 369 6.14 -13.90 14.65
N PHE A 370 6.87 -12.93 14.10
CA PHE A 370 6.33 -11.95 13.14
C PHE A 370 5.91 -12.63 11.83
N LEU A 371 6.74 -13.51 11.28
CA LEU A 371 6.46 -14.19 10.02
C LEU A 371 5.27 -15.17 10.12
N THR A 372 5.08 -15.82 11.28
CA THR A 372 4.04 -16.85 11.52
C THR A 372 2.78 -16.29 12.15
N SER A 373 2.65 -14.98 12.37
CA SER A 373 1.47 -14.39 13.00
C SER A 373 0.96 -13.16 12.24
N ASN A 374 -0.03 -12.51 12.80
CA ASN A 374 -0.62 -11.28 12.28
C ASN A 374 -0.40 -10.14 13.26
N THR A 375 -0.32 -8.92 12.74
CA THR A 375 -0.13 -7.72 13.55
C THR A 375 -0.74 -6.49 12.89
N GLN A 376 -0.91 -5.44 13.67
CA GLN A 376 -1.22 -4.10 13.17
C GLN A 376 0.05 -3.25 13.23
N LEU A 377 0.42 -2.68 12.10
CA LEU A 377 1.55 -1.75 12.02
C LEU A 377 1.13 -0.39 12.55
N THR A 378 1.76 0.03 13.66
CA THR A 378 1.57 1.33 14.31
C THR A 378 2.74 2.28 14.00
N HIS A 379 2.77 3.45 14.64
CA HIS A 379 3.85 4.44 14.49
C HIS A 379 4.07 4.90 13.04
N ASN A 380 3.11 5.67 12.52
CA ASN A 380 3.10 6.25 11.15
C ASN A 380 3.03 5.23 10.00
N LYS A 381 2.65 3.98 10.27
CA LYS A 381 2.48 2.91 9.26
C LYS A 381 1.00 2.67 8.88
N SER A 382 0.19 3.70 8.93
CA SER A 382 -1.23 3.68 8.49
C SER A 382 -2.13 2.69 9.25
N ASN A 383 -1.70 2.21 10.44
CA ASN A 383 -2.42 1.19 11.22
C ASN A 383 -2.80 -0.07 10.42
N ALA A 384 -2.01 -0.37 9.38
CA ALA A 384 -2.29 -1.47 8.46
C ALA A 384 -2.20 -2.83 9.16
N TYR A 385 -3.17 -3.69 8.88
CA TYR A 385 -3.12 -5.09 9.29
C TYR A 385 -2.27 -5.88 8.30
N VAL A 386 -1.29 -6.59 8.82
CA VAL A 386 -0.36 -7.42 8.02
C VAL A 386 -0.10 -8.75 8.72
N GLY A 387 0.41 -9.72 7.98
CA GLY A 387 0.80 -11.01 8.54
C GLY A 387 0.39 -12.17 7.67
N ILE A 388 0.55 -13.39 8.21
CA ILE A 388 0.36 -14.59 7.39
C ILE A 388 -1.08 -14.75 6.90
N TYR A 389 -2.09 -14.36 7.71
CA TYR A 389 -3.49 -14.37 7.29
C TYR A 389 -3.81 -13.14 6.39
N PHE A 390 -3.58 -11.91 6.88
CA PHE A 390 -4.01 -10.71 6.17
C PHE A 390 -3.36 -10.54 4.79
N ASN A 391 -2.12 -11.00 4.62
CA ASN A 391 -1.47 -10.95 3.32
C ASN A 391 -1.92 -12.07 2.38
N ASN A 392 -2.60 -13.11 2.88
CA ASN A 392 -2.90 -14.33 2.15
C ASN A 392 -4.35 -14.82 2.35
N MET A 393 -5.28 -13.93 2.70
CA MET A 393 -6.64 -14.28 3.11
C MET A 393 -7.49 -15.01 2.06
N HIS A 394 -7.07 -14.98 0.80
CA HIS A 394 -7.77 -15.61 -0.31
C HIS A 394 -7.24 -17.02 -0.67
N LEU A 395 -6.32 -17.58 0.13
CA LEU A 395 -5.85 -18.95 -0.09
C LEU A 395 -6.99 -19.96 0.12
N THR A 396 -7.18 -20.85 -0.84
CA THR A 396 -8.03 -22.04 -0.71
C THR A 396 -7.19 -23.31 -0.54
N ASP A 397 -5.90 -23.28 -0.94
CA ASP A 397 -4.92 -24.35 -0.80
C ASP A 397 -3.83 -23.96 0.20
N GLN A 398 -3.60 -24.77 1.21
CA GLN A 398 -2.60 -24.55 2.26
C GLN A 398 -1.25 -25.24 2.03
N LYS A 399 -1.03 -25.85 0.86
CA LYS A 399 0.23 -26.55 0.55
C LYS A 399 1.47 -25.67 0.76
N ASP A 400 1.39 -24.40 0.39
CA ASP A 400 2.49 -23.46 0.56
C ASP A 400 2.77 -23.17 2.05
N LEU A 401 1.74 -23.06 2.88
CA LEU A 401 1.88 -22.88 4.32
C LEU A 401 2.53 -24.09 4.99
N ILE A 402 2.10 -25.30 4.58
CA ILE A 402 2.69 -26.56 5.04
C ILE A 402 4.16 -26.66 4.61
N ALA A 403 4.48 -26.24 3.38
CA ALA A 403 5.86 -26.22 2.90
C ALA A 403 6.73 -25.25 3.70
N LEU A 404 6.20 -24.07 4.06
CA LEU A 404 6.89 -23.10 4.93
C LEU A 404 7.11 -23.67 6.34
N ASP A 405 6.15 -24.41 6.91
CA ASP A 405 6.31 -25.08 8.21
C ASP A 405 7.41 -26.16 8.17
N ARG A 406 7.50 -26.92 7.08
CA ARG A 406 8.60 -27.89 6.89
C ARG A 406 9.96 -27.19 6.85
N ILE A 407 10.06 -26.05 6.14
CA ILE A 407 11.28 -25.26 6.08
C ILE A 407 11.62 -24.68 7.47
N LEU A 408 10.64 -24.18 8.23
CA LEU A 408 10.82 -23.71 9.60
C LEU A 408 11.36 -24.85 10.49
N SER A 409 10.72 -26.01 10.48
CA SER A 409 11.12 -27.17 11.28
C SER A 409 12.54 -27.63 10.95
N ALA A 410 12.92 -27.67 9.68
CA ALA A 410 14.27 -28.00 9.25
C ALA A 410 15.33 -27.02 9.77
N ASN A 411 15.03 -25.72 9.74
CA ASN A 411 15.94 -24.69 10.30
C ASN A 411 16.02 -24.76 11.82
N VAL A 412 14.89 -25.02 12.50
CA VAL A 412 14.86 -25.19 13.97
C VAL A 412 15.67 -26.42 14.40
N GLY A 413 15.60 -27.53 13.66
CA GLY A 413 16.36 -28.75 13.94
C GLY A 413 17.89 -28.57 13.91
N ARG A 414 18.38 -27.60 13.12
CA ARG A 414 19.82 -27.28 13.01
C ARG A 414 20.37 -26.45 14.16
N LEU A 415 19.52 -25.87 15.02
CA LEU A 415 19.95 -25.05 16.14
C LEU A 415 20.59 -25.90 17.24
N SER A 416 21.68 -25.43 17.80
CA SER A 416 22.37 -26.12 18.93
C SER A 416 21.63 -25.96 20.27
N SER A 417 20.88 -24.85 20.48
CA SER A 417 20.19 -24.56 21.72
C SER A 417 18.87 -25.30 21.88
N PRO A 418 18.73 -26.26 22.85
CA PRO A 418 17.48 -26.99 23.09
C PRO A 418 16.31 -26.08 23.47
N SER A 419 16.56 -25.07 24.32
CA SER A 419 15.53 -24.12 24.74
C SER A 419 15.00 -23.27 23.58
N LEU A 420 15.87 -22.87 22.65
CA LEU A 420 15.47 -22.12 21.48
C LEU A 420 14.69 -23.01 20.50
N ARG A 421 15.12 -24.27 20.31
CA ARG A 421 14.36 -25.25 19.53
C ARG A 421 12.96 -25.46 20.08
N ALA A 422 12.82 -25.76 21.37
CA ALA A 422 11.52 -25.93 22.02
C ALA A 422 10.62 -24.70 21.83
N LYS A 423 11.18 -23.50 21.98
CA LYS A 423 10.42 -22.26 21.81
C LYS A 423 9.98 -22.03 20.38
N LEU A 424 10.86 -22.25 19.40
CA LEU A 424 10.54 -22.01 17.98
C LEU A 424 9.61 -23.08 17.40
N SER A 425 9.62 -24.31 17.91
CA SER A 425 8.70 -25.37 17.50
C SER A 425 7.23 -25.10 17.85
N THR A 426 6.96 -24.10 18.70
CA THR A 426 5.57 -23.67 18.97
C THR A 426 4.97 -22.77 17.89
N TYR A 427 5.77 -22.32 16.93
CA TYR A 427 5.30 -21.45 15.84
C TYR A 427 5.02 -22.24 14.58
N SER A 428 3.94 -21.91 13.87
CA SER A 428 3.53 -22.52 12.61
C SER A 428 2.85 -21.51 11.73
N PHE A 429 3.14 -21.54 10.43
CA PHE A 429 2.48 -20.72 9.41
C PHE A 429 1.02 -21.16 9.23
N VAL A 430 0.76 -22.47 9.24
CA VAL A 430 -0.59 -23.05 9.14
C VAL A 430 -1.45 -22.60 10.33
N ASN A 431 -0.94 -22.76 11.56
CA ASN A 431 -1.67 -22.35 12.77
C ASN A 431 -1.89 -20.83 12.81
N GLY A 432 -0.86 -20.05 12.47
CA GLY A 432 -0.96 -18.58 12.43
C GLY A 432 -1.99 -18.07 11.42
N PHE A 433 -2.13 -18.77 10.30
CA PHE A 433 -3.14 -18.49 9.28
C PHE A 433 -4.55 -18.91 9.76
N ASN A 434 -4.74 -20.18 10.14
CA ASN A 434 -6.06 -20.74 10.48
C ASN A 434 -6.66 -20.12 11.74
N GLN A 435 -5.85 -19.94 12.79
CA GLN A 435 -6.28 -19.35 14.05
C GLN A 435 -6.25 -17.80 14.01
N ARG A 436 -5.77 -17.20 12.91
CA ARG A 436 -5.57 -15.75 12.76
C ARG A 436 -4.78 -15.17 13.94
N THR A 437 -3.80 -15.91 14.43
CA THR A 437 -3.03 -15.57 15.63
C THR A 437 -2.51 -14.14 15.53
N PHE A 438 -2.95 -13.28 16.46
CA PHE A 438 -2.61 -11.85 16.45
C PHE A 438 -1.55 -11.54 17.51
N ARG A 439 -0.51 -10.79 17.14
CA ARG A 439 0.58 -10.39 18.03
C ARG A 439 0.87 -8.90 17.89
N ARG A 440 1.07 -8.24 19.01
CA ARG A 440 1.40 -6.83 19.05
C ARG A 440 2.91 -6.63 19.24
N PHE A 441 3.48 -5.66 18.53
CA PHE A 441 4.86 -5.22 18.66
C PHE A 441 4.81 -3.74 19.07
N HIS A 442 4.92 -3.49 20.37
CA HIS A 442 4.58 -2.20 20.97
C HIS A 442 5.73 -1.20 21.03
N LYS A 443 6.98 -1.67 21.01
CA LYS A 443 8.12 -0.78 21.19
C LYS A 443 8.40 0.00 19.91
N LYS A 444 8.56 1.33 20.04
CA LYS A 444 9.07 2.16 18.94
C LYS A 444 10.41 1.58 18.45
N GLY A 445 10.56 1.36 17.15
CA GLY A 445 11.75 0.75 16.55
C GLY A 445 11.76 -0.80 16.51
N GLU A 446 10.92 -1.51 17.27
CA GLU A 446 10.91 -2.98 17.31
C GLU A 446 10.64 -3.60 15.93
N PHE A 447 9.73 -3.01 15.16
CA PHE A 447 9.45 -3.45 13.80
C PHE A 447 10.68 -3.28 12.89
N THR A 448 11.42 -2.20 13.03
CA THR A 448 12.65 -1.94 12.26
C THR A 448 13.71 -2.99 12.54
N GLU A 449 13.93 -3.34 13.83
CA GLU A 449 14.88 -4.40 14.23
C GLU A 449 14.47 -5.78 13.68
N ILE A 450 13.17 -6.06 13.60
CA ILE A 450 12.66 -7.33 13.05
C ILE A 450 12.98 -7.42 11.56
N VAL A 451 12.61 -6.41 10.77
CA VAL A 451 12.74 -6.43 9.31
C VAL A 451 14.16 -6.21 8.80
N GLU A 452 15.07 -5.72 9.63
CA GLU A 452 16.48 -5.50 9.29
C GLU A 452 17.17 -6.78 8.75
N ALA A 453 16.71 -7.97 9.15
CA ALA A 453 17.30 -9.23 8.70
C ALA A 453 17.18 -9.46 7.19
N TRP A 454 16.16 -8.89 6.54
CA TRP A 454 15.89 -9.09 5.12
C TRP A 454 15.70 -7.78 4.33
N LYS A 455 15.95 -6.62 4.94
CA LYS A 455 15.72 -5.30 4.32
C LYS A 455 16.54 -5.07 3.04
N TYR A 456 17.68 -5.73 2.92
CA TYR A 456 18.61 -5.57 1.80
C TYR A 456 18.56 -6.72 0.78
N GLU A 457 17.66 -7.70 0.97
CA GLU A 457 17.50 -8.87 0.09
C GLU A 457 16.25 -8.79 -0.81
N GLU A 458 15.46 -7.73 -0.66
CA GLU A 458 14.25 -7.44 -1.44
C GLU A 458 14.46 -6.35 -2.47
#